data_be117e319242f449d6ac55e43042d783
#
_entry.id   be117e319242f449d6ac55e43042d783
#
_cell.length_a   1.000
_cell.length_b   1.000
_cell.length_c   1.000
_cell.angle_alpha   90.00
_cell.angle_beta   90.00
_cell.angle_gamma   90.00
#
_symmetry.space_group_name_H-M   'P 1'
#
loop_
_entity.id
_entity.type
_entity.pdbx_description
1 polymer ?
#
loop_
_entity_poly.entity_id
_entity_poly.type
_entity_poly.pdbx_seq_one_letter_code
_entity_poly.pdbx_strand_id
1 'polypeptide(L)'
;MLKTIIFDFDGTIGNTQQIILRSMQATIKEMGLPERTDCQCAAMIGLPLTQCFTNLYPDYSETIVDEEKGALCAATYRRLFDEFNEPGTVPLFPHVPETIKALHQKGIELTIASSRSHQTLDAYVRDLQLGEYIQYILGVEDVKDAKPGPGPVLKTLKEFRRLPEECIVVGDTKYDIQMAHNAGVKAVGVTYGNGSRKEMEEENTEWIIDDFAEMIDVCNSFL
;
A
#
# COMPACT_ATOMS: atom_id res chain seq x y z
N MET A 1 15.11 14.69 -13.49
CA MET A 1 15.81 14.18 -12.27
C MET A 1 14.76 13.88 -11.22
N LEU A 2 14.81 12.68 -10.60
CA LEU A 2 13.89 12.26 -9.54
C LEU A 2 14.03 13.15 -8.30
N LYS A 3 12.92 13.58 -7.75
CA LYS A 3 12.86 14.44 -6.55
C LYS A 3 11.99 13.86 -5.43
N THR A 4 10.96 13.10 -5.79
CA THR A 4 10.00 12.57 -4.82
C THR A 4 9.69 11.12 -5.10
N ILE A 5 9.68 10.29 -4.04
CA ILE A 5 9.22 8.90 -4.10
C ILE A 5 8.00 8.76 -3.22
N ILE A 6 6.96 8.15 -3.76
CA ILE A 6 5.72 7.85 -3.06
C ILE A 6 5.67 6.34 -2.86
N PHE A 7 5.83 5.89 -1.63
CA PHE A 7 5.77 4.47 -1.28
C PHE A 7 4.36 4.06 -0.87
N ASP A 8 3.92 2.87 -1.28
CA ASP A 8 2.94 2.16 -0.50
C ASP A 8 3.56 1.65 0.82
N PHE A 9 2.71 1.23 1.78
CA PHE A 9 3.19 0.72 3.06
C PHE A 9 3.07 -0.80 3.16
N ASP A 10 1.85 -1.33 2.98
CA ASP A 10 1.54 -2.74 3.21
C ASP A 10 2.06 -3.63 2.08
N GLY A 11 3.08 -4.45 2.33
CA GLY A 11 3.70 -5.28 1.28
C GLY A 11 4.85 -4.58 0.54
N THR A 12 5.09 -3.31 0.81
CA THR A 12 6.17 -2.53 0.18
C THR A 12 7.24 -2.14 1.19
N ILE A 13 6.88 -1.42 2.25
CA ILE A 13 7.77 -1.04 3.36
C ILE A 13 7.59 -2.00 4.54
N GLY A 14 6.35 -2.21 4.98
CA GLY A 14 5.98 -3.05 6.10
C GLY A 14 5.50 -4.45 5.66
N ASN A 15 6.05 -5.48 6.29
CA ASN A 15 5.59 -6.86 6.09
C ASN A 15 4.35 -7.14 6.95
N THR A 16 3.21 -6.69 6.46
CA THR A 16 1.92 -6.72 7.16
C THR A 16 1.04 -7.90 6.77
N GLN A 17 1.44 -8.73 5.79
CA GLN A 17 0.58 -9.76 5.21
C GLN A 17 -0.03 -10.69 6.26
N GLN A 18 0.77 -11.19 7.21
CA GLN A 18 0.28 -12.15 8.21
C GLN A 18 -0.81 -11.55 9.10
N ILE A 19 -0.62 -10.34 9.62
CA ILE A 19 -1.61 -9.70 10.48
C ILE A 19 -2.86 -9.30 9.70
N ILE A 20 -2.72 -8.88 8.43
CA ILE A 20 -3.86 -8.57 7.56
C ILE A 20 -4.70 -9.83 7.33
N LEU A 21 -4.09 -10.94 6.90
CA LEU A 21 -4.79 -12.19 6.64
C LEU A 21 -5.48 -12.72 7.90
N ARG A 22 -4.78 -12.72 9.05
CA ARG A 22 -5.36 -13.10 10.34
C ARG A 22 -6.60 -12.27 10.67
N SER A 23 -6.53 -10.96 10.46
CA SER A 23 -7.63 -10.05 10.76
C SER A 23 -8.81 -10.24 9.79
N MET A 24 -8.53 -10.47 8.51
CA MET A 24 -9.57 -10.78 7.51
C MET A 24 -10.29 -12.09 7.83
N GLN A 25 -9.56 -13.15 8.12
CA GLN A 25 -10.14 -14.46 8.50
C GLN A 25 -10.99 -14.37 9.78
N ALA A 26 -10.49 -13.67 10.79
CA ALA A 26 -11.24 -13.44 12.02
C ALA A 26 -12.52 -12.62 11.75
N THR A 27 -12.47 -11.62 10.89
CA THR A 27 -13.63 -10.83 10.47
C THR A 27 -14.65 -11.69 9.75
N ILE A 28 -14.24 -12.50 8.77
CA ILE A 28 -15.09 -13.43 8.02
C ILE A 28 -15.85 -14.34 8.97
N LYS A 29 -15.13 -14.91 9.94
CA LYS A 29 -15.70 -15.79 10.96
C LYS A 29 -16.70 -15.07 11.87
N GLU A 30 -16.34 -13.89 12.40
CA GLU A 30 -17.20 -13.14 13.32
C GLU A 30 -18.47 -12.63 12.64
N MET A 31 -18.37 -12.22 11.37
CA MET A 31 -19.50 -11.76 10.55
C MET A 31 -20.37 -12.92 10.01
N GLY A 32 -20.02 -14.16 10.30
CA GLY A 32 -20.75 -15.35 9.81
C GLY A 32 -20.75 -15.46 8.28
N LEU A 33 -19.68 -15.00 7.64
CA LEU A 33 -19.54 -15.07 6.18
C LEU A 33 -18.95 -16.44 5.77
N PRO A 34 -19.24 -16.91 4.54
CA PRO A 34 -18.60 -18.11 3.99
C PRO A 34 -17.09 -17.98 3.99
N GLU A 35 -16.39 -19.06 4.30
CA GLU A 35 -14.93 -19.09 4.34
C GLU A 35 -14.30 -18.65 3.02
N ARG A 36 -13.16 -17.99 3.11
CA ARG A 36 -12.29 -17.63 2.00
C ARG A 36 -10.87 -18.10 2.29
N THR A 37 -10.17 -18.51 1.25
CA THR A 37 -8.75 -18.91 1.38
C THR A 37 -7.87 -17.68 1.62
N ASP A 38 -6.69 -17.89 2.20
CA ASP A 38 -5.69 -16.82 2.36
C ASP A 38 -5.32 -16.19 1.02
N CYS A 39 -5.25 -16.98 -0.06
CA CYS A 39 -4.99 -16.49 -1.41
C CYS A 39 -6.10 -15.53 -1.89
N GLN A 40 -7.37 -15.85 -1.64
CA GLN A 40 -8.48 -14.96 -1.99
C GLN A 40 -8.45 -13.66 -1.16
N CYS A 41 -8.13 -13.76 0.13
CA CYS A 41 -7.98 -12.59 1.00
C CYS A 41 -6.78 -11.72 0.57
N ALA A 42 -5.64 -12.35 0.29
CA ALA A 42 -4.42 -11.65 -0.15
C ALA A 42 -4.63 -10.85 -1.43
N ALA A 43 -5.41 -11.38 -2.39
CA ALA A 43 -5.74 -10.70 -3.64
C ALA A 43 -6.52 -9.39 -3.46
N MET A 44 -7.07 -9.13 -2.26
CA MET A 44 -7.79 -7.90 -1.92
C MET A 44 -6.89 -6.86 -1.25
N ILE A 45 -5.68 -7.22 -0.84
CA ILE A 45 -4.75 -6.29 -0.19
C ILE A 45 -4.38 -5.17 -1.19
N GLY A 46 -4.32 -3.94 -0.71
CA GLY A 46 -4.10 -2.76 -1.53
C GLY A 46 -5.36 -1.94 -1.81
N LEU A 47 -6.55 -2.55 -1.70
CA LEU A 47 -7.83 -1.85 -1.80
C LEU A 47 -8.28 -1.23 -0.47
N PRO A 48 -9.15 -0.21 -0.48
CA PRO A 48 -9.87 0.23 0.71
C PRO A 48 -10.68 -0.91 1.34
N LEU A 49 -10.69 -1.00 2.69
CA LEU A 49 -11.25 -2.16 3.41
C LEU A 49 -12.69 -2.53 3.03
N THR A 50 -13.57 -1.54 2.84
CA THR A 50 -14.95 -1.82 2.40
C THR A 50 -14.94 -2.55 1.07
N GLN A 51 -14.11 -2.10 0.11
CA GLN A 51 -13.97 -2.73 -1.21
C GLN A 51 -13.35 -4.13 -1.12
N CYS A 52 -12.44 -4.38 -0.18
CA CYS A 52 -11.92 -5.73 0.05
C CYS A 52 -13.06 -6.72 0.30
N PHE A 53 -13.99 -6.39 1.20
CA PHE A 53 -15.08 -7.30 1.57
C PHE A 53 -16.18 -7.36 0.51
N THR A 54 -16.53 -6.26 -0.15
CA THR A 54 -17.51 -6.30 -1.26
C THR A 54 -16.99 -7.12 -2.43
N ASN A 55 -15.70 -7.05 -2.74
CA ASN A 55 -15.08 -7.82 -3.82
C ASN A 55 -14.87 -9.30 -3.47
N LEU A 56 -14.68 -9.63 -2.18
CA LEU A 56 -14.65 -11.03 -1.73
C LEU A 56 -16.01 -11.73 -1.85
N TYR A 57 -17.13 -10.96 -1.82
CA TYR A 57 -18.48 -11.48 -1.83
C TYR A 57 -19.36 -10.64 -2.79
N PRO A 58 -19.06 -10.68 -4.09
CA PRO A 58 -19.77 -9.86 -5.10
C PRO A 58 -21.19 -10.37 -5.35
N ASP A 59 -21.98 -9.59 -6.08
CA ASP A 59 -23.42 -9.81 -6.36
C ASP A 59 -23.75 -11.17 -6.98
N TYR A 60 -22.79 -11.79 -7.67
CA TYR A 60 -22.93 -13.13 -8.28
C TYR A 60 -22.52 -14.27 -7.34
N SER A 61 -22.13 -13.96 -6.10
CA SER A 61 -21.82 -14.98 -5.10
C SER A 61 -23.08 -15.43 -4.34
N GLU A 62 -23.04 -16.62 -3.71
CA GLU A 62 -24.14 -17.12 -2.88
C GLU A 62 -24.44 -16.22 -1.67
N THR A 63 -23.44 -15.49 -1.23
CA THR A 63 -23.56 -14.48 -0.16
C THR A 63 -23.01 -13.17 -0.70
N ILE A 64 -23.88 -12.15 -0.73
CA ILE A 64 -23.54 -10.81 -1.17
C ILE A 64 -23.12 -9.98 0.04
N VAL A 65 -22.03 -9.23 -0.11
CA VAL A 65 -21.64 -8.17 0.82
C VAL A 65 -21.73 -6.85 0.05
N ASP A 66 -22.84 -6.16 0.25
CA ASP A 66 -23.05 -4.80 -0.26
C ASP A 66 -22.19 -3.77 0.48
N GLU A 67 -22.31 -2.50 0.12
CA GLU A 67 -21.49 -1.42 0.71
C GLU A 67 -21.74 -1.25 2.21
N GLU A 68 -23.00 -1.38 2.68
CA GLU A 68 -23.35 -1.26 4.10
C GLU A 68 -22.72 -2.40 4.92
N LYS A 69 -22.90 -3.65 4.47
CA LYS A 69 -22.29 -4.81 5.11
C LYS A 69 -20.77 -4.80 5.00
N GLY A 70 -20.22 -4.32 3.88
CA GLY A 70 -18.79 -4.11 3.69
C GLY A 70 -18.20 -3.09 4.68
N ALA A 71 -18.93 -2.01 4.98
CA ALA A 71 -18.54 -1.04 6.00
C ALA A 71 -18.55 -1.65 7.42
N LEU A 72 -19.52 -2.52 7.74
CA LEU A 72 -19.54 -3.27 9.01
C LEU A 72 -18.36 -4.26 9.09
N CYS A 73 -18.07 -4.98 8.02
CA CYS A 73 -16.87 -5.83 7.95
C CYS A 73 -15.59 -5.02 8.16
N ALA A 74 -15.47 -3.86 7.53
CA ALA A 74 -14.32 -2.97 7.69
C ALA A 74 -14.18 -2.47 9.14
N ALA A 75 -15.27 -2.15 9.83
CA ALA A 75 -15.25 -1.77 11.24
C ALA A 75 -14.81 -2.93 12.15
N THR A 76 -15.35 -4.13 11.91
CA THR A 76 -14.96 -5.35 12.62
C THR A 76 -13.48 -5.68 12.40
N TYR A 77 -13.02 -5.58 11.16
CA TYR A 77 -11.61 -5.77 10.81
C TYR A 77 -10.70 -4.81 11.58
N ARG A 78 -11.01 -3.51 11.61
CA ARG A 78 -10.16 -2.53 12.33
C ARG A 78 -10.03 -2.89 13.80
N ARG A 79 -11.13 -3.23 14.46
CA ARG A 79 -11.10 -3.66 15.87
C ARG A 79 -10.23 -4.88 16.07
N LEU A 80 -10.42 -5.93 15.25
CA LEU A 80 -9.63 -7.17 15.34
C LEU A 80 -8.17 -6.93 14.98
N PHE A 81 -7.90 -6.10 13.99
CA PHE A 81 -6.54 -5.72 13.64
C PHE A 81 -5.83 -5.04 14.81
N ASP A 82 -6.50 -4.09 15.48
CA ASP A 82 -5.94 -3.39 16.65
C ASP A 82 -5.68 -4.36 17.81
N GLU A 83 -6.55 -5.35 18.01
CA GLU A 83 -6.37 -6.41 19.02
C GLU A 83 -5.15 -7.31 18.71
N PHE A 84 -4.84 -7.54 17.44
CA PHE A 84 -3.74 -8.41 17.02
C PHE A 84 -2.42 -7.65 16.80
N ASN A 85 -2.48 -6.34 16.65
CA ASN A 85 -1.35 -5.49 16.31
C ASN A 85 -0.57 -5.06 17.55
N GLU A 86 0.22 -5.97 18.10
CA GLU A 86 1.13 -5.68 19.19
C GLU A 86 2.43 -5.00 18.66
N PRO A 87 3.16 -4.24 19.48
CA PRO A 87 4.47 -3.68 19.09
C PRO A 87 5.41 -4.76 18.55
N GLY A 88 5.98 -4.52 17.37
CA GLY A 88 6.89 -5.46 16.69
C GLY A 88 6.19 -6.54 15.84
N THR A 89 4.85 -6.57 15.77
CA THR A 89 4.10 -7.49 14.91
C THR A 89 4.38 -7.26 13.42
N VAL A 90 4.66 -6.03 13.03
CA VAL A 90 4.94 -5.63 11.65
C VAL A 90 6.43 -5.28 11.51
N PRO A 91 7.27 -6.21 10.99
CA PRO A 91 8.65 -5.87 10.66
C PRO A 91 8.72 -5.10 9.34
N LEU A 92 9.80 -4.36 9.14
CA LEU A 92 10.18 -3.86 7.82
C LEU A 92 10.66 -5.03 6.93
N PHE A 93 10.46 -4.90 5.63
CA PHE A 93 11.12 -5.80 4.69
C PHE A 93 12.65 -5.63 4.72
N PRO A 94 13.42 -6.67 4.29
CA PRO A 94 14.88 -6.57 4.19
C PRO A 94 15.29 -5.34 3.37
N HIS A 95 16.40 -4.74 3.75
CA HIS A 95 17.05 -3.59 3.10
C HIS A 95 16.22 -2.29 3.05
N VAL A 96 15.01 -2.25 3.62
CA VAL A 96 14.18 -1.03 3.65
C VAL A 96 14.83 0.08 4.49
N PRO A 97 15.29 -0.16 5.74
CA PRO A 97 15.83 0.92 6.58
C PRO A 97 17.03 1.64 5.96
N GLU A 98 18.02 0.87 5.51
CA GLU A 98 19.25 1.42 4.93
C GLU A 98 19.01 2.10 3.59
N THR A 99 18.09 1.55 2.76
CA THR A 99 17.76 2.13 1.45
C THR A 99 16.99 3.44 1.61
N ILE A 100 15.98 3.49 2.49
CA ILE A 100 15.25 4.74 2.82
C ILE A 100 16.23 5.82 3.28
N LYS A 101 17.15 5.48 4.19
CA LYS A 101 18.18 6.41 4.66
C LYS A 101 19.07 6.91 3.53
N ALA A 102 19.52 6.01 2.64
CA ALA A 102 20.37 6.37 1.51
C ALA A 102 19.66 7.28 0.50
N LEU A 103 18.36 7.01 0.21
CA LEU A 103 17.53 7.85 -0.65
C LEU A 103 17.32 9.24 -0.05
N HIS A 104 17.02 9.32 1.23
CA HIS A 104 16.91 10.59 1.95
C HIS A 104 18.23 11.41 1.91
N GLN A 105 19.38 10.76 2.10
CA GLN A 105 20.69 11.40 2.00
C GLN A 105 21.02 11.95 0.60
N LYS A 106 20.41 11.40 -0.45
CA LYS A 106 20.48 11.94 -1.81
C LYS A 106 19.59 13.20 -2.01
N GLY A 107 18.84 13.63 -1.00
CA GLY A 107 17.93 14.76 -1.03
C GLY A 107 16.60 14.46 -1.72
N ILE A 108 16.22 13.18 -1.82
CA ILE A 108 14.93 12.77 -2.36
C ILE A 108 13.88 12.87 -1.25
N GLU A 109 12.75 13.49 -1.54
CA GLU A 109 11.59 13.55 -0.66
C GLU A 109 10.91 12.17 -0.64
N LEU A 110 10.73 11.61 0.55
CA LEU A 110 10.13 10.30 0.72
C LEU A 110 8.76 10.44 1.40
N THR A 111 7.74 9.86 0.78
CA THR A 111 6.35 9.98 1.22
C THR A 111 5.67 8.63 1.21
N ILE A 112 4.55 8.51 1.93
CA ILE A 112 3.70 7.31 1.95
C ILE A 112 2.31 7.66 1.43
N ALA A 113 1.77 6.77 0.60
CA ALA A 113 0.37 6.78 0.19
C ALA A 113 -0.20 5.35 0.29
N SER A 114 -1.13 5.13 1.21
CA SER A 114 -1.66 3.78 1.50
C SER A 114 -3.18 3.77 1.60
N SER A 115 -3.78 2.61 1.41
CA SER A 115 -5.21 2.35 1.69
C SER A 115 -5.51 2.18 3.19
N ARG A 116 -4.49 2.25 4.03
CA ARG A 116 -4.58 2.24 5.50
C ARG A 116 -5.02 3.61 6.02
N SER A 117 -5.55 3.66 7.25
CA SER A 117 -5.86 4.94 7.90
C SER A 117 -4.57 5.72 8.22
N HIS A 118 -4.65 7.03 8.13
CA HIS A 118 -3.56 7.96 8.46
C HIS A 118 -3.03 7.71 9.87
N GLN A 119 -3.92 7.57 10.84
CA GLN A 119 -3.55 7.33 12.24
C GLN A 119 -2.69 6.07 12.42
N THR A 120 -3.02 4.99 11.71
CA THR A 120 -2.25 3.74 11.79
C THR A 120 -0.89 3.88 11.11
N LEU A 121 -0.82 4.61 9.98
CA LEU A 121 0.44 4.89 9.29
C LEU A 121 1.38 5.73 10.17
N ASP A 122 0.87 6.78 10.82
CA ASP A 122 1.64 7.59 11.76
C ASP A 122 2.24 6.75 12.90
N ALA A 123 1.44 5.83 13.45
CA ALA A 123 1.91 4.92 14.49
C ALA A 123 3.06 4.04 13.97
N TYR A 124 2.91 3.43 12.79
CA TYR A 124 3.97 2.60 12.21
C TYR A 124 5.23 3.40 11.85
N VAL A 125 5.09 4.57 11.25
CA VAL A 125 6.25 5.42 10.90
C VAL A 125 7.04 5.79 12.15
N ARG A 126 6.36 6.09 13.26
CA ARG A 126 6.98 6.35 14.55
C ARG A 126 7.64 5.10 15.13
N ASP A 127 6.91 3.99 15.23
CA ASP A 127 7.34 2.78 15.93
C ASP A 127 8.47 2.07 15.18
N LEU A 128 8.49 2.17 13.84
CA LEU A 128 9.54 1.67 12.95
C LEU A 128 10.70 2.67 12.76
N GLN A 129 10.67 3.81 13.47
CA GLN A 129 11.70 4.86 13.44
C GLN A 129 11.96 5.47 12.04
N LEU A 130 10.92 5.55 11.22
CA LEU A 130 10.98 6.13 9.87
C LEU A 130 10.67 7.63 9.82
N GLY A 131 10.24 8.24 10.94
CA GLY A 131 9.76 9.63 10.98
C GLY A 131 10.81 10.69 10.64
N GLU A 132 12.11 10.36 10.74
CA GLU A 132 13.18 11.25 10.29
C GLU A 132 13.24 11.35 8.75
N TYR A 133 12.80 10.31 8.04
CA TYR A 133 12.95 10.16 6.59
C TYR A 133 11.66 10.40 5.82
N ILE A 134 10.51 9.99 6.39
CA ILE A 134 9.20 10.13 5.73
C ILE A 134 8.61 11.51 6.06
N GLN A 135 8.47 12.34 5.03
CA GLN A 135 8.08 13.76 5.19
C GLN A 135 6.59 14.00 5.03
N TYR A 136 5.86 13.07 4.43
CA TYR A 136 4.44 13.22 4.17
C TYR A 136 3.74 11.86 4.10
N ILE A 137 2.59 11.77 4.73
CA ILE A 137 1.81 10.54 4.83
C ILE A 137 0.39 10.82 4.36
N LEU A 138 -0.13 9.94 3.51
CA LEU A 138 -1.52 9.93 3.10
C LEU A 138 -2.15 8.58 3.37
N GLY A 139 -3.18 8.60 4.21
CA GLY A 139 -4.09 7.49 4.42
C GLY A 139 -5.31 7.56 3.49
N VAL A 140 -6.18 6.55 3.57
CA VAL A 140 -7.36 6.46 2.73
C VAL A 140 -8.32 7.63 2.91
N GLU A 141 -8.46 8.17 4.11
CA GLU A 141 -9.32 9.29 4.45
C GLU A 141 -8.80 10.67 3.99
N ASP A 142 -7.52 10.76 3.64
CA ASP A 142 -6.90 12.00 3.22
C ASP A 142 -7.24 12.42 1.78
N VAL A 143 -7.83 11.51 1.02
CA VAL A 143 -8.17 11.71 -0.39
C VAL A 143 -9.59 11.25 -0.68
N LYS A 144 -10.23 11.87 -1.69
CA LYS A 144 -11.55 11.45 -2.16
C LYS A 144 -11.48 10.30 -3.15
N ASP A 145 -10.41 10.26 -3.92
CA ASP A 145 -10.16 9.31 -4.98
C ASP A 145 -8.95 8.44 -4.60
N ALA A 146 -9.23 7.41 -3.79
CA ALA A 146 -8.22 6.48 -3.29
C ALA A 146 -7.75 5.50 -4.38
N LYS A 147 -6.70 4.70 -4.09
CA LYS A 147 -6.19 3.64 -4.97
C LYS A 147 -7.34 2.79 -5.54
N PRO A 148 -7.34 2.49 -6.81
CA PRO A 148 -6.36 2.79 -7.87
C PRO A 148 -6.50 4.19 -8.50
N GLY A 149 -7.35 5.07 -7.96
CA GLY A 149 -7.47 6.44 -8.40
C GLY A 149 -6.21 7.28 -8.12
N PRO A 150 -5.97 8.35 -8.88
CA PRO A 150 -4.76 9.15 -8.81
C PRO A 150 -4.68 10.09 -7.60
N GLY A 151 -5.72 10.17 -6.79
CA GLY A 151 -5.87 11.16 -5.71
C GLY A 151 -4.64 11.32 -4.81
N PRO A 152 -4.07 10.23 -4.25
CA PRO A 152 -2.90 10.33 -3.38
C PRO A 152 -1.66 10.91 -4.09
N VAL A 153 -1.41 10.48 -5.33
CA VAL A 153 -0.29 10.99 -6.13
C VAL A 153 -0.47 12.46 -6.46
N LEU A 154 -1.64 12.85 -6.99
CA LEU A 154 -1.93 14.24 -7.33
C LEU A 154 -1.84 15.17 -6.12
N LYS A 155 -2.28 14.70 -4.93
CA LYS A 155 -2.17 15.46 -3.68
C LYS A 155 -0.71 15.65 -3.28
N THR A 156 0.12 14.62 -3.39
CA THR A 156 1.56 14.67 -3.11
C THR A 156 2.28 15.61 -4.10
N LEU A 157 2.02 15.49 -5.41
CA LEU A 157 2.58 16.38 -6.42
C LEU A 157 2.29 17.86 -6.12
N LYS A 158 1.05 18.15 -5.72
CA LYS A 158 0.62 19.50 -5.34
C LYS A 158 1.34 20.00 -4.09
N GLU A 159 1.44 19.16 -3.05
CA GLU A 159 2.08 19.52 -1.77
C GLU A 159 3.53 19.92 -1.98
N PHE A 160 4.29 19.11 -2.72
CA PHE A 160 5.72 19.34 -2.96
C PHE A 160 6.00 20.20 -4.21
N ARG A 161 4.95 20.64 -4.93
CA ARG A 161 5.06 21.40 -6.19
C ARG A 161 5.95 20.68 -7.21
N ARG A 162 5.66 19.40 -7.44
CA ARG A 162 6.41 18.53 -8.34
C ARG A 162 5.63 18.29 -9.63
N LEU A 163 6.38 18.07 -10.70
CA LEU A 163 5.86 17.58 -11.97
C LEU A 163 5.83 16.05 -11.93
N PRO A 164 4.92 15.39 -12.69
CA PRO A 164 4.86 13.92 -12.73
C PRO A 164 6.20 13.26 -13.06
N GLU A 165 6.98 13.82 -13.99
CA GLU A 165 8.30 13.33 -14.38
C GLU A 165 9.39 13.48 -13.29
N GLU A 166 9.11 14.14 -12.19
CA GLU A 166 10.01 14.28 -11.04
C GLU A 166 9.68 13.27 -9.91
N CYS A 167 8.64 12.46 -10.12
CA CYS A 167 8.14 11.53 -9.11
C CYS A 167 8.09 10.10 -9.62
N ILE A 168 8.17 9.13 -8.69
CA ILE A 168 7.82 7.73 -8.92
C ILE A 168 6.94 7.23 -7.78
N VAL A 169 6.10 6.24 -8.08
CA VAL A 169 5.37 5.46 -7.08
C VAL A 169 6.04 4.10 -6.94
N VAL A 170 6.15 3.60 -5.73
CA VAL A 170 6.67 2.26 -5.43
C VAL A 170 5.58 1.49 -4.69
N GLY A 171 5.20 0.33 -5.20
CA GLY A 171 4.17 -0.49 -4.60
C GLY A 171 4.28 -1.96 -4.99
N ASP A 172 3.54 -2.80 -4.29
CA ASP A 172 3.59 -4.25 -4.48
C ASP A 172 2.37 -4.81 -5.21
N THR A 173 1.36 -3.99 -5.48
CA THR A 173 0.12 -4.42 -6.15
C THR A 173 -0.15 -3.64 -7.44
N LYS A 174 -0.97 -4.23 -8.33
CA LYS A 174 -1.47 -3.54 -9.52
C LYS A 174 -2.18 -2.22 -9.20
N TYR A 175 -2.79 -2.10 -8.01
CA TYR A 175 -3.50 -0.87 -7.62
C TYR A 175 -2.55 0.32 -7.41
N ASP A 176 -1.32 0.07 -6.98
CA ASP A 176 -0.26 1.06 -6.87
C ASP A 176 0.20 1.54 -8.25
N ILE A 177 0.41 0.59 -9.14
CA ILE A 177 0.83 0.86 -10.52
C ILE A 177 -0.25 1.67 -11.25
N GLN A 178 -1.50 1.24 -11.15
CA GLN A 178 -2.64 1.97 -11.74
C GLN A 178 -2.77 3.37 -11.15
N MET A 179 -2.61 3.55 -9.83
CA MET A 179 -2.62 4.85 -9.17
C MET A 179 -1.54 5.78 -9.75
N ALA A 180 -0.33 5.26 -9.97
CA ALA A 180 0.78 6.00 -10.57
C ALA A 180 0.44 6.42 -12.01
N HIS A 181 0.07 5.46 -12.86
CA HIS A 181 -0.23 5.69 -14.27
C HIS A 181 -1.44 6.62 -14.47
N ASN A 182 -2.48 6.50 -13.64
CA ASN A 182 -3.64 7.40 -13.66
C ASN A 182 -3.26 8.85 -13.31
N ALA A 183 -2.16 9.06 -12.60
CA ALA A 183 -1.60 10.39 -12.31
C ALA A 183 -0.51 10.83 -13.31
N GLY A 184 -0.17 10.02 -14.31
CA GLY A 184 0.90 10.28 -15.26
C GLY A 184 2.31 10.14 -14.67
N VAL A 185 2.46 9.41 -13.59
CA VAL A 185 3.71 9.14 -12.88
C VAL A 185 4.16 7.71 -13.17
N LYS A 186 5.47 7.49 -13.27
CA LYS A 186 6.07 6.17 -13.45
C LYS A 186 5.99 5.33 -12.18
N ALA A 187 5.97 4.01 -12.34
CA ALA A 187 5.85 3.07 -11.25
C ALA A 187 7.03 2.11 -11.11
N VAL A 188 7.29 1.69 -9.89
CA VAL A 188 8.17 0.57 -9.52
C VAL A 188 7.34 -0.48 -8.82
N GLY A 189 7.32 -1.69 -9.34
CA GLY A 189 6.69 -2.84 -8.69
C GLY A 189 7.71 -3.62 -7.87
N VAL A 190 7.35 -3.99 -6.64
CA VAL A 190 8.17 -4.86 -5.79
C VAL A 190 7.53 -6.25 -5.71
N THR A 191 8.30 -7.32 -5.96
CA THR A 191 7.77 -8.68 -6.10
C THR A 191 7.67 -9.47 -4.80
N TYR A 192 8.23 -8.96 -3.72
CA TYR A 192 8.25 -9.62 -2.41
C TYR A 192 6.99 -9.36 -1.56
N GLY A 193 6.07 -8.51 -2.05
CA GLY A 193 4.82 -8.17 -1.39
C GLY A 193 3.65 -9.11 -1.71
N ASN A 194 2.45 -8.56 -1.83
CA ASN A 194 1.20 -9.30 -2.01
C ASN A 194 0.84 -9.55 -3.48
N GLY A 195 1.26 -8.66 -4.38
CA GLY A 195 1.02 -8.79 -5.82
C GLY A 195 2.01 -9.73 -6.52
N SER A 196 1.74 -10.03 -7.77
CA SER A 196 2.59 -10.90 -8.57
C SER A 196 3.36 -10.11 -9.63
N ARG A 197 4.56 -10.60 -10.00
CA ARG A 197 5.33 -10.07 -11.13
C ARG A 197 4.49 -9.99 -12.41
N LYS A 198 3.66 -11.03 -12.66
CA LYS A 198 2.81 -11.10 -13.84
C LYS A 198 1.81 -9.95 -13.89
N GLU A 199 1.14 -9.62 -12.77
CA GLU A 199 0.23 -8.47 -12.70
C GLU A 199 0.96 -7.15 -12.97
N MET A 200 2.18 -6.99 -12.46
CA MET A 200 3.00 -5.80 -12.71
C MET A 200 3.40 -5.68 -14.18
N GLU A 201 3.75 -6.80 -14.84
CA GLU A 201 4.04 -6.84 -16.27
C GLU A 201 2.81 -6.50 -17.12
N GLU A 202 1.64 -7.02 -16.76
CA GLU A 202 0.36 -6.72 -17.41
C GLU A 202 -0.03 -5.24 -17.30
N GLU A 203 0.34 -4.57 -16.18
CA GLU A 203 0.15 -3.13 -15.98
C GLU A 203 1.24 -2.26 -16.66
N ASN A 204 2.20 -2.86 -17.38
CA ASN A 204 3.32 -2.17 -18.03
C ASN A 204 4.19 -1.34 -17.07
N THR A 205 4.47 -1.89 -15.90
CA THR A 205 5.30 -1.25 -14.87
C THR A 205 6.71 -0.95 -15.41
N GLU A 206 7.21 0.27 -15.22
CA GLU A 206 8.50 0.69 -15.79
C GLU A 206 9.69 -0.03 -15.18
N TRP A 207 9.65 -0.33 -13.90
CA TRP A 207 10.66 -1.12 -13.19
C TRP A 207 9.99 -2.16 -12.30
N ILE A 208 10.54 -3.37 -12.30
CA ILE A 208 10.11 -4.44 -11.38
C ILE A 208 11.36 -4.93 -10.66
N ILE A 209 11.38 -4.81 -9.35
CA ILE A 209 12.51 -5.15 -8.49
C ILE A 209 12.14 -6.29 -7.53
N ASP A 210 13.13 -7.12 -7.20
CA ASP A 210 12.97 -8.27 -6.30
C ASP A 210 13.49 -7.98 -4.88
N ASP A 211 14.26 -6.89 -4.73
CA ASP A 211 14.83 -6.43 -3.46
C ASP A 211 14.72 -4.90 -3.38
N PHE A 212 14.35 -4.40 -2.19
CA PHE A 212 14.20 -2.96 -1.98
C PHE A 212 15.50 -2.17 -2.18
N ALA A 213 16.66 -2.80 -1.99
CA ALA A 213 17.96 -2.17 -2.26
C ALA A 213 18.15 -1.72 -3.71
N GLU A 214 17.47 -2.39 -4.67
CA GLU A 214 17.53 -2.04 -6.10
C GLU A 214 16.92 -0.66 -6.41
N MET A 215 16.17 -0.06 -5.46
CA MET A 215 15.69 1.31 -5.57
C MET A 215 16.81 2.32 -5.80
N ILE A 216 18.03 2.03 -5.32
CA ILE A 216 19.19 2.90 -5.56
C ILE A 216 19.53 2.95 -7.06
N ASP A 217 19.48 1.80 -7.73
CA ASP A 217 19.78 1.71 -9.17
C ASP A 217 18.64 2.29 -10.01
N VAL A 218 17.38 2.09 -9.61
CA VAL A 218 16.23 2.77 -10.21
C VAL A 218 16.42 4.28 -10.15
N CYS A 219 16.76 4.83 -8.99
CA CYS A 219 16.98 6.28 -8.84
C CYS A 219 18.16 6.78 -9.67
N ASN A 220 19.23 6.01 -9.81
CA ASN A 220 20.38 6.36 -10.64
C ASN A 220 20.05 6.33 -12.15
N SER A 221 19.09 5.51 -12.58
CA SER A 221 18.62 5.43 -13.96
C SER A 221 17.58 6.50 -14.32
N PHE A 222 17.06 7.21 -13.32
CA PHE A 222 16.05 8.25 -13.48
C PHE A 222 16.70 9.59 -13.85
N LEU A 223 17.22 9.64 -15.07
CA LEU A 223 17.88 10.83 -15.63
C LEU A 223 16.91 11.76 -16.33
#